data_1c64991be10e920b6644129b83ae32dd
#
_entry.id   1c64991be10e920b6644129b83ae32dd
#
_cell.length_a   1.000
_cell.length_b   1.000
_cell.length_c   1.000
_cell.angle_alpha   90.00
_cell.angle_beta   90.00
_cell.angle_gamma   90.00
#
_symmetry.space_group_name_H-M   'P 1'
#
loop_
_entity.id
_entity.type
_entity.pdbx_description
1 polymer ?
#
loop_
_entity_poly.entity_id
_entity_poly.type
_entity_poly.pdbx_seq_one_letter_code
_entity_poly.pdbx_strand_id
1 'polypeptide(L)'
;MTKEVVITSAYRTPIGNFGGVFKSLSAVDLGVTVVTKILADTGLKSDAIDEVIFGNVLHAGLGQNVARQVALNAGLSYDTPAFTIDMVCGSGLKAVELGAQKIQTGNADIVLVGGTENMSQAPYVLQGQRWGSRMGDSKVVDTMLKDGLSDAFAGYHMGITAENIVQQYGLTREEQDAFAADSQRKAQLAIEKGRFKEEIAPVTIPQRKGEPLLVDQDEYPKFGTTVDKLAKLRPAFIKDEGTVTAGNASGINDGAAAILLMSKEKAEELGLPILAKITSYASAGVDPSIMGCGPIPATKKALAKAQLTIDDIDLIEANEAFAAQALAASRDLGFDNEKVNVNGGAIALGHPIGASGARILVTLLAEMAKRDVRHGLATLCIGGGQGQSIIVTR
;
A
#
# COMPACT_ATOMS: atom_id res chain seq x y z
N MET A 1 -25.57 -5.45 -19.08
CA MET A 1 -25.27 -5.95 -17.71
C MET A 1 -23.84 -5.58 -17.40
N THR A 2 -23.53 -5.15 -16.19
CA THR A 2 -22.17 -4.86 -15.75
C THR A 2 -21.41 -6.18 -15.62
N LYS A 3 -20.18 -6.28 -16.17
CA LYS A 3 -19.36 -7.48 -16.05
C LYS A 3 -18.93 -7.71 -14.59
N GLU A 4 -18.93 -8.96 -14.12
CA GLU A 4 -18.34 -9.32 -12.83
C GLU A 4 -16.80 -9.25 -12.94
N VAL A 5 -16.15 -8.60 -11.96
CA VAL A 5 -14.70 -8.45 -11.94
C VAL A 5 -14.10 -9.38 -10.91
N VAL A 6 -13.15 -10.19 -11.34
CA VAL A 6 -12.43 -11.15 -10.52
C VAL A 6 -10.93 -10.85 -10.47
N ILE A 7 -10.29 -11.27 -9.41
CA ILE A 7 -8.85 -11.24 -9.19
C ILE A 7 -8.32 -12.64 -9.46
N THR A 8 -7.35 -12.77 -10.37
CA THR A 8 -6.80 -14.07 -10.77
C THR A 8 -5.36 -14.29 -10.33
N SER A 9 -4.63 -13.22 -10.06
CA SER A 9 -3.25 -13.28 -9.56
C SER A 9 -2.92 -12.02 -8.76
N ALA A 10 -2.11 -12.16 -7.71
CA ALA A 10 -1.73 -11.05 -6.83
C ALA A 10 -0.38 -11.33 -6.15
N TYR A 11 0.60 -10.42 -6.33
CA TYR A 11 1.92 -10.54 -5.74
C TYR A 11 2.44 -9.19 -5.24
N ARG A 12 3.34 -9.24 -4.25
CA ARG A 12 4.11 -8.10 -3.76
C ARG A 12 5.60 -8.43 -3.70
N THR A 13 6.46 -7.44 -3.73
CA THR A 13 7.85 -7.62 -3.32
C THR A 13 7.94 -7.79 -1.80
N PRO A 14 9.07 -8.25 -1.27
CA PRO A 14 9.45 -7.91 0.10
C PRO A 14 9.43 -6.39 0.27
N ILE A 15 9.29 -5.91 1.51
CA ILE A 15 9.33 -4.48 1.84
C ILE A 15 10.71 -4.16 2.40
N GLY A 16 11.41 -3.21 1.74
CA GLY A 16 12.72 -2.74 2.14
C GLY A 16 12.67 -1.59 3.15
N ASN A 17 13.74 -1.46 3.94
CA ASN A 17 13.97 -0.32 4.80
C ASN A 17 14.39 0.92 4.01
N PHE A 18 14.17 2.10 4.58
CA PHE A 18 14.75 3.33 4.08
C PHE A 18 16.28 3.24 4.03
N GLY A 19 16.87 3.43 2.84
CA GLY A 19 18.30 3.24 2.62
C GLY A 19 18.78 1.80 2.77
N GLY A 20 17.86 0.83 2.82
CA GLY A 20 18.10 -0.59 3.01
C GLY A 20 18.44 -1.34 1.72
N VAL A 21 17.97 -2.58 1.65
CA VAL A 21 18.34 -3.55 0.61
C VAL A 21 17.96 -3.08 -0.81
N PHE A 22 16.86 -2.30 -0.95
CA PHE A 22 16.38 -1.82 -2.26
C PHE A 22 16.86 -0.43 -2.67
N LYS A 23 17.78 0.18 -1.92
CA LYS A 23 18.28 1.54 -2.21
C LYS A 23 18.93 1.71 -3.60
N SER A 24 19.36 0.63 -4.24
CA SER A 24 19.99 0.65 -5.57
C SER A 24 19.00 0.36 -6.71
N LEU A 25 17.78 -0.05 -6.42
CA LEU A 25 16.72 -0.33 -7.39
C LEU A 25 15.77 0.85 -7.51
N SER A 26 15.30 1.13 -8.72
CA SER A 26 14.24 2.12 -8.92
C SER A 26 12.86 1.55 -8.55
N ALA A 27 11.87 2.44 -8.36
CA ALA A 27 10.48 2.03 -8.24
C ALA A 27 10.01 1.24 -9.47
N VAL A 28 10.55 1.53 -10.66
CA VAL A 28 10.27 0.78 -11.89
C VAL A 28 10.75 -0.67 -11.75
N ASP A 29 11.98 -0.91 -11.27
CA ASP A 29 12.55 -2.26 -11.13
C ASP A 29 11.71 -3.12 -10.15
N LEU A 30 11.25 -2.53 -9.05
CA LEU A 30 10.36 -3.21 -8.10
C LEU A 30 9.01 -3.55 -8.74
N GLY A 31 8.43 -2.62 -9.49
CA GLY A 31 7.19 -2.85 -10.25
C GLY A 31 7.34 -3.95 -11.31
N VAL A 32 8.46 -3.97 -12.04
CA VAL A 32 8.78 -5.02 -13.02
C VAL A 32 8.82 -6.40 -12.38
N THR A 33 9.40 -6.52 -11.18
CA THR A 33 9.49 -7.80 -10.47
C THR A 33 8.13 -8.45 -10.26
N VAL A 34 7.15 -7.70 -9.73
CA VAL A 34 5.81 -8.24 -9.44
C VAL A 34 5.01 -8.52 -10.72
N VAL A 35 5.18 -7.70 -11.76
CA VAL A 35 4.51 -7.92 -13.05
C VAL A 35 5.07 -9.15 -13.75
N THR A 36 6.39 -9.30 -13.81
CA THR A 36 7.05 -10.48 -14.38
C THR A 36 6.61 -11.76 -13.65
N LYS A 37 6.46 -11.72 -12.32
CA LYS A 37 5.97 -12.86 -11.54
C LYS A 37 4.54 -13.23 -11.96
N ILE A 38 3.63 -12.26 -12.09
CA ILE A 38 2.26 -12.50 -12.55
C ILE A 38 2.23 -13.13 -13.93
N LEU A 39 3.01 -12.59 -14.88
CA LEU A 39 3.07 -13.12 -16.25
C LEU A 39 3.61 -14.54 -16.29
N ALA A 40 4.64 -14.83 -15.50
CA ALA A 40 5.22 -16.18 -15.43
C ALA A 40 4.23 -17.22 -14.87
N ASP A 41 3.48 -16.85 -13.83
CA ASP A 41 2.56 -17.77 -13.16
C ASP A 41 1.26 -17.98 -13.95
N THR A 42 0.79 -16.97 -14.66
CA THR A 42 -0.46 -17.05 -15.43
C THR A 42 -0.24 -17.58 -16.85
N GLY A 43 0.98 -17.54 -17.35
CA GLY A 43 1.30 -17.90 -18.73
C GLY A 43 0.65 -17.01 -19.78
N LEU A 44 0.15 -15.83 -19.39
CA LEU A 44 -0.45 -14.89 -20.32
C LEU A 44 0.56 -14.38 -21.35
N LYS A 45 0.10 -14.26 -22.60
CA LYS A 45 0.88 -13.63 -23.65
C LYS A 45 1.06 -12.14 -23.40
N SER A 46 2.12 -11.56 -23.92
CA SER A 46 2.45 -10.16 -23.74
C SER A 46 1.41 -9.16 -24.27
N ASP A 47 0.57 -9.60 -25.21
CA ASP A 47 -0.50 -8.84 -25.86
C ASP A 47 -1.90 -9.09 -25.27
N ALA A 48 -2.00 -9.95 -24.25
CA ALA A 48 -3.28 -10.31 -23.64
C ALA A 48 -3.82 -9.24 -22.67
N ILE A 49 -2.96 -8.34 -22.17
CA ILE A 49 -3.34 -7.33 -21.19
C ILE A 49 -3.81 -6.07 -21.91
N ASP A 50 -5.06 -5.66 -21.64
CA ASP A 50 -5.68 -4.50 -22.29
C ASP A 50 -5.13 -3.16 -21.77
N GLU A 51 -4.78 -3.09 -20.46
CA GLU A 51 -4.24 -1.86 -19.86
C GLU A 51 -3.47 -2.14 -18.56
N VAL A 52 -2.52 -1.24 -18.25
CA VAL A 52 -1.75 -1.25 -16.98
C VAL A 52 -1.99 0.05 -16.22
N ILE A 53 -2.35 -0.05 -14.93
CA ILE A 53 -2.57 1.11 -14.05
C ILE A 53 -1.75 0.93 -12.77
N PHE A 54 -0.77 1.80 -12.53
CA PHE A 54 0.08 1.73 -11.35
C PHE A 54 0.08 3.02 -10.55
N GLY A 55 -0.04 2.87 -9.24
CA GLY A 55 0.20 3.95 -8.28
C GLY A 55 1.69 4.22 -8.09
N ASN A 56 2.06 5.49 -8.09
CA ASN A 56 3.39 5.95 -7.67
C ASN A 56 3.30 7.42 -7.28
N VAL A 57 3.84 7.77 -6.12
CA VAL A 57 3.74 9.12 -5.55
C VAL A 57 5.04 9.91 -5.76
N LEU A 58 6.17 9.33 -5.41
CA LEU A 58 7.48 9.98 -5.48
C LEU A 58 8.14 9.69 -6.84
N HIS A 59 7.57 10.24 -7.91
CA HIS A 59 7.98 9.94 -9.27
C HIS A 59 8.99 10.95 -9.88
N ALA A 60 9.39 11.98 -9.14
CA ALA A 60 10.36 12.94 -9.62
C ALA A 60 11.69 12.26 -10.00
N GLY A 61 12.16 12.48 -11.24
CA GLY A 61 13.40 11.89 -11.74
C GLY A 61 13.31 10.45 -12.24
N LEU A 62 12.16 9.76 -12.11
CA LEU A 62 11.97 8.40 -12.64
C LEU A 62 11.68 8.34 -14.15
N GLY A 63 11.59 9.47 -14.82
CA GLY A 63 11.20 9.55 -16.23
C GLY A 63 9.68 9.60 -16.42
N GLN A 64 9.26 9.44 -17.67
CA GLN A 64 7.84 9.52 -18.03
C GLN A 64 7.10 8.26 -17.63
N ASN A 65 5.92 8.41 -16.98
CA ASN A 65 4.92 7.36 -16.83
C ASN A 65 5.50 6.03 -16.29
N VAL A 66 5.69 5.95 -15.00
CA VAL A 66 6.25 4.78 -14.30
C VAL A 66 5.52 3.49 -14.67
N ALA A 67 4.17 3.51 -14.76
CA ALA A 67 3.38 2.34 -15.17
C ALA A 67 3.75 1.84 -16.58
N ARG A 68 3.99 2.76 -17.51
CA ARG A 68 4.41 2.39 -18.88
C ARG A 68 5.80 1.77 -18.90
N GLN A 69 6.72 2.31 -18.10
CA GLN A 69 8.06 1.74 -17.95
C GLN A 69 8.00 0.34 -17.36
N VAL A 70 7.20 0.15 -16.30
CA VAL A 70 6.97 -1.18 -15.68
C VAL A 70 6.41 -2.15 -16.71
N ALA A 71 5.36 -1.77 -17.45
CA ALA A 71 4.72 -2.62 -18.46
C ALA A 71 5.72 -3.12 -19.52
N LEU A 72 6.45 -2.20 -20.14
CA LEU A 72 7.37 -2.55 -21.21
C LEU A 72 8.60 -3.31 -20.73
N ASN A 73 9.18 -2.93 -19.60
CA ASN A 73 10.33 -3.63 -19.04
C ASN A 73 9.97 -5.03 -18.52
N ALA A 74 8.70 -5.28 -18.16
CA ALA A 74 8.20 -6.62 -17.85
C ALA A 74 7.87 -7.46 -19.09
N GLY A 75 8.02 -6.90 -20.29
CA GLY A 75 7.84 -7.62 -21.55
C GLY A 75 6.43 -7.56 -22.15
N LEU A 76 5.56 -6.66 -21.67
CA LEU A 76 4.24 -6.46 -22.29
C LEU A 76 4.36 -5.83 -23.68
N SER A 77 3.33 -6.01 -24.51
CA SER A 77 3.24 -5.46 -25.88
C SER A 77 3.30 -3.94 -25.89
N TYR A 78 3.87 -3.38 -26.94
CA TYR A 78 3.81 -1.94 -27.24
C TYR A 78 2.38 -1.44 -27.42
N ASP A 79 1.43 -2.33 -27.76
CA ASP A 79 0.02 -2.00 -27.95
C ASP A 79 -0.74 -1.85 -26.60
N THR A 80 -0.20 -2.37 -25.49
CA THR A 80 -0.82 -2.25 -24.17
C THR A 80 -0.62 -0.86 -23.61
N PRO A 81 -1.66 -0.02 -23.51
CA PRO A 81 -1.57 1.31 -22.90
C PRO A 81 -1.32 1.18 -21.39
N ALA A 82 -0.71 2.23 -20.81
CA ALA A 82 -0.47 2.28 -19.38
C ALA A 82 -0.51 3.72 -18.88
N PHE A 83 -0.92 3.92 -17.63
CA PHE A 83 -0.81 5.22 -16.96
C PHE A 83 -0.54 5.09 -15.47
N THR A 84 0.14 6.11 -14.95
CA THR A 84 0.47 6.22 -13.52
C THR A 84 -0.52 7.12 -12.84
N ILE A 85 -0.94 6.77 -11.61
CA ILE A 85 -1.84 7.58 -10.79
C ILE A 85 -1.20 7.93 -9.46
N ASP A 86 -1.60 9.08 -8.93
CA ASP A 86 -1.25 9.55 -7.60
C ASP A 86 -2.53 9.91 -6.83
N MET A 87 -2.76 9.17 -5.75
CA MET A 87 -3.73 9.43 -4.71
C MET A 87 -3.04 9.21 -3.35
N VAL A 88 -1.78 9.63 -3.23
CA VAL A 88 -0.92 9.40 -2.08
C VAL A 88 -0.98 7.92 -1.65
N CYS A 89 -1.22 7.62 -0.35
CA CYS A 89 -1.28 6.24 0.17
C CYS A 89 -2.34 5.37 -0.53
N GLY A 90 -3.39 5.98 -1.08
CA GLY A 90 -4.47 5.30 -1.79
C GLY A 90 -4.15 4.85 -3.20
N SER A 91 -3.03 5.28 -3.79
CA SER A 91 -2.72 5.09 -5.21
C SER A 91 -2.86 3.64 -5.69
N GLY A 92 -2.26 2.69 -4.97
CA GLY A 92 -2.33 1.27 -5.35
C GLY A 92 -3.74 0.70 -5.28
N LEU A 93 -4.54 1.07 -4.27
CA LEU A 93 -5.92 0.59 -4.15
C LEU A 93 -6.85 1.29 -5.15
N LYS A 94 -6.56 2.56 -5.49
CA LYS A 94 -7.26 3.30 -6.54
C LYS A 94 -6.99 2.73 -7.92
N ALA A 95 -5.80 2.23 -8.19
CA ALA A 95 -5.49 1.51 -9.42
C ALA A 95 -6.40 0.28 -9.58
N VAL A 96 -6.65 -0.47 -8.49
CA VAL A 96 -7.58 -1.62 -8.48
C VAL A 96 -9.01 -1.16 -8.78
N GLU A 97 -9.49 -0.09 -8.16
CA GLU A 97 -10.82 0.48 -8.43
C GLU A 97 -10.97 0.87 -9.90
N LEU A 98 -10.00 1.61 -10.46
CA LEU A 98 -10.03 2.06 -11.86
C LEU A 98 -9.99 0.88 -12.85
N GLY A 99 -9.16 -0.12 -12.58
CA GLY A 99 -9.13 -1.34 -13.39
C GLY A 99 -10.45 -2.09 -13.35
N ALA A 100 -11.06 -2.21 -12.17
CA ALA A 100 -12.39 -2.81 -12.04
C ALA A 100 -13.46 -2.04 -12.82
N GLN A 101 -13.44 -0.71 -12.75
CA GLN A 101 -14.39 0.14 -13.53
C GLN A 101 -14.23 -0.04 -15.04
N LYS A 102 -13.00 -0.18 -15.53
CA LYS A 102 -12.75 -0.44 -16.96
C LYS A 102 -13.38 -1.74 -17.43
N ILE A 103 -13.23 -2.81 -16.64
CA ILE A 103 -13.82 -4.12 -16.93
C ILE A 103 -15.35 -4.04 -16.83
N GLN A 104 -15.88 -3.44 -15.76
CA GLN A 104 -17.34 -3.29 -15.55
C GLN A 104 -18.03 -2.54 -16.67
N THR A 105 -17.37 -1.56 -17.27
CA THR A 105 -17.89 -0.76 -18.39
C THR A 105 -17.67 -1.39 -19.77
N GLY A 106 -17.00 -2.55 -19.84
CA GLY A 106 -16.72 -3.27 -21.08
C GLY A 106 -15.60 -2.66 -21.93
N ASN A 107 -14.78 -1.77 -21.36
CA ASN A 107 -13.64 -1.17 -22.06
C ASN A 107 -12.37 -2.02 -21.98
N ALA A 108 -12.36 -3.06 -21.17
CA ALA A 108 -11.27 -4.03 -21.02
C ALA A 108 -11.84 -5.37 -20.51
N ASP A 109 -11.10 -6.44 -20.73
CA ASP A 109 -11.34 -7.76 -20.14
C ASP A 109 -10.24 -8.15 -19.16
N ILE A 110 -9.00 -7.69 -19.38
CA ILE A 110 -7.82 -7.99 -18.57
C ILE A 110 -7.08 -6.70 -18.24
N VAL A 111 -7.01 -6.33 -16.97
CA VAL A 111 -6.29 -5.12 -16.51
C VAL A 111 -5.27 -5.50 -15.44
N LEU A 112 -4.03 -5.10 -15.65
CA LEU A 112 -2.97 -5.23 -14.66
C LEU A 112 -2.89 -3.96 -13.83
N VAL A 113 -3.09 -4.08 -12.53
CA VAL A 113 -3.14 -2.95 -11.60
C VAL A 113 -2.15 -3.14 -10.45
N GLY A 114 -1.76 -2.04 -9.80
CA GLY A 114 -0.88 -2.14 -8.67
C GLY A 114 -0.34 -0.81 -8.20
N GLY A 115 0.82 -0.85 -7.57
CA GLY A 115 1.57 0.33 -7.18
C GLY A 115 3.01 -0.02 -6.84
N THR A 116 3.87 0.94 -6.95
CA THR A 116 5.30 0.82 -6.65
C THR A 116 5.81 2.10 -6.04
N GLU A 117 6.73 1.98 -5.11
CA GLU A 117 7.39 3.11 -4.46
C GLU A 117 8.80 2.75 -4.06
N ASN A 118 9.75 3.64 -4.33
CA ASN A 118 11.06 3.59 -3.70
C ASN A 118 11.32 4.93 -3.02
N MET A 119 10.99 4.99 -1.73
CA MET A 119 11.15 6.21 -0.94
C MET A 119 12.63 6.52 -0.66
N SER A 120 13.48 5.49 -0.68
CA SER A 120 14.94 5.63 -0.53
C SER A 120 15.58 6.41 -1.67
N GLN A 121 14.96 6.43 -2.85
CA GLN A 121 15.46 7.13 -4.03
C GLN A 121 14.74 8.45 -4.33
N ALA A 122 13.83 8.89 -3.46
CA ALA A 122 13.17 10.19 -3.63
C ALA A 122 14.20 11.31 -3.73
N PRO A 123 14.21 12.09 -4.82
CA PRO A 123 15.24 13.08 -5.04
C PRO A 123 14.99 14.36 -4.25
N TYR A 124 16.05 15.15 -4.09
CA TYR A 124 15.96 16.54 -3.71
C TYR A 124 15.81 17.41 -4.95
N VAL A 125 15.00 18.46 -4.87
CA VAL A 125 14.77 19.39 -5.98
C VAL A 125 15.18 20.81 -5.64
N LEU A 126 15.67 21.52 -6.64
CA LEU A 126 16.01 22.95 -6.58
C LEU A 126 14.91 23.74 -7.31
N GLN A 127 13.98 24.29 -6.54
CA GLN A 127 12.91 25.11 -7.09
C GLN A 127 13.46 26.45 -7.62
N GLY A 128 12.90 26.90 -8.75
CA GLY A 128 13.28 28.17 -9.38
C GLY A 128 14.58 28.14 -10.21
N GLN A 129 15.38 27.09 -10.15
CA GLN A 129 16.67 27.00 -10.84
C GLN A 129 16.56 26.96 -12.37
N ARG A 130 15.42 26.68 -12.95
CA ARG A 130 15.20 26.77 -14.39
C ARG A 130 15.52 28.16 -14.95
N TRP A 131 15.31 29.18 -14.13
CA TRP A 131 15.57 30.59 -14.51
C TRP A 131 16.80 31.17 -13.82
N GLY A 132 17.54 30.35 -13.06
CA GLY A 132 18.72 30.70 -12.30
C GLY A 132 18.43 31.42 -10.97
N SER A 133 19.39 31.39 -10.06
CA SER A 133 19.40 32.19 -8.84
C SER A 133 20.08 33.54 -9.09
N ARG A 134 19.30 34.58 -9.13
CA ARG A 134 19.87 35.93 -9.45
C ARG A 134 20.73 36.47 -8.33
N MET A 135 20.37 36.23 -7.06
CA MET A 135 21.09 36.67 -5.87
C MET A 135 20.63 35.86 -4.64
N GLY A 136 21.56 35.54 -3.76
CA GLY A 136 21.29 34.81 -2.51
C GLY A 136 21.28 33.29 -2.65
N ASP A 137 21.07 32.60 -1.53
CA ASP A 137 21.06 31.17 -1.42
C ASP A 137 19.76 30.56 -1.99
N SER A 138 19.86 29.33 -2.48
CA SER A 138 18.71 28.51 -2.91
C SER A 138 18.48 27.35 -1.95
N LYS A 139 17.23 27.08 -1.61
CA LYS A 139 16.86 25.93 -0.79
C LYS A 139 16.73 24.68 -1.64
N VAL A 140 17.33 23.59 -1.18
CA VAL A 140 17.10 22.24 -1.69
C VAL A 140 15.92 21.64 -0.93
N VAL A 141 14.92 21.13 -1.64
CA VAL A 141 13.69 20.59 -1.07
C VAL A 141 13.69 19.08 -1.20
N ASP A 142 13.51 18.38 -0.08
CA ASP A 142 13.32 16.94 -0.03
C ASP A 142 11.91 16.59 -0.54
N THR A 143 11.80 15.88 -1.67
CA THR A 143 10.52 15.52 -2.26
C THR A 143 9.81 14.44 -1.46
N MET A 144 10.52 13.57 -0.76
CA MET A 144 9.91 12.57 0.12
C MET A 144 9.11 13.24 1.23
N LEU A 145 9.68 14.26 1.86
CA LEU A 145 8.97 15.05 2.89
C LEU A 145 7.88 15.91 2.27
N LYS A 146 8.21 16.65 1.20
CA LYS A 146 7.31 17.66 0.64
C LYS A 146 6.09 17.05 -0.03
N ASP A 147 6.27 16.01 -0.83
CA ASP A 147 5.24 15.44 -1.69
C ASP A 147 4.59 14.19 -1.08
N GLY A 148 5.30 13.48 -0.16
CA GLY A 148 4.82 12.24 0.43
C GLY A 148 4.37 12.35 1.90
N LEU A 149 5.08 13.13 2.73
CA LEU A 149 4.92 13.07 4.19
C LEU A 149 4.46 14.38 4.85
N SER A 150 4.29 15.46 4.08
CA SER A 150 3.78 16.73 4.59
C SER A 150 2.37 17.00 4.10
N ASP A 151 1.51 17.51 4.99
CA ASP A 151 0.18 17.97 4.61
C ASP A 151 0.28 19.16 3.65
N ALA A 152 -0.41 19.08 2.53
CA ALA A 152 -0.33 20.09 1.48
C ALA A 152 -0.99 21.43 1.86
N PHE A 153 -1.92 21.41 2.80
CA PHE A 153 -2.71 22.57 3.23
C PHE A 153 -2.09 23.27 4.43
N ALA A 154 -1.80 22.51 5.48
CA ALA A 154 -1.24 23.04 6.73
C ALA A 154 0.31 23.08 6.75
N GLY A 155 0.97 22.34 5.85
CA GLY A 155 2.42 22.33 5.71
C GLY A 155 3.20 21.59 6.79
N TYR A 156 2.53 20.91 7.72
CA TYR A 156 3.17 20.10 8.76
C TYR A 156 3.28 18.64 8.35
N HIS A 157 4.11 17.88 9.05
CA HIS A 157 4.29 16.45 8.83
C HIS A 157 3.00 15.67 9.18
N MET A 158 2.70 14.60 8.44
CA MET A 158 1.53 13.73 8.67
C MET A 158 1.41 13.23 10.13
N GLY A 159 2.52 13.10 10.85
CA GLY A 159 2.51 12.75 12.27
C GLY A 159 1.74 13.74 13.15
N ILE A 160 1.64 15.02 12.76
CA ILE A 160 0.79 16.00 13.47
C ILE A 160 -0.70 15.63 13.30
N THR A 161 -1.11 15.13 12.13
CA THR A 161 -2.49 14.65 11.96
C THR A 161 -2.81 13.46 12.88
N ALA A 162 -1.82 12.62 13.16
CA ALA A 162 -1.98 11.53 14.12
C ALA A 162 -2.11 12.06 15.56
N GLU A 163 -1.32 13.07 15.96
CA GLU A 163 -1.47 13.74 17.27
C GLU A 163 -2.84 14.45 17.40
N ASN A 164 -3.37 15.02 16.32
CA ASN A 164 -4.73 15.60 16.32
C ASN A 164 -5.79 14.51 16.61
N ILE A 165 -5.63 13.32 16.04
CA ILE A 165 -6.51 12.16 16.31
C ILE A 165 -6.35 11.70 17.75
N VAL A 166 -5.12 11.68 18.29
CA VAL A 166 -4.89 11.38 19.72
C VAL A 166 -5.71 12.29 20.61
N GLN A 167 -5.68 13.59 20.36
CA GLN A 167 -6.47 14.58 21.13
C GLN A 167 -7.97 14.36 20.97
N GLN A 168 -8.44 14.16 19.75
CA GLN A 168 -9.87 14.01 19.46
C GLN A 168 -10.47 12.75 20.06
N TYR A 169 -9.73 11.64 20.08
CA TYR A 169 -10.20 10.32 20.56
C TYR A 169 -9.77 10.01 22.00
N GLY A 170 -8.97 10.87 22.62
CA GLY A 170 -8.45 10.65 23.97
C GLY A 170 -7.56 9.42 24.06
N LEU A 171 -6.74 9.16 23.03
CA LEU A 171 -5.84 8.00 22.98
C LEU A 171 -4.62 8.23 23.86
N THR A 172 -4.16 7.17 24.54
CA THR A 172 -2.96 7.27 25.35
C THR A 172 -1.72 6.79 24.56
N ARG A 173 -0.55 7.10 25.08
CA ARG A 173 0.73 6.59 24.55
C ARG A 173 0.82 5.08 24.71
N GLU A 174 0.37 4.55 25.84
CA GLU A 174 0.37 3.14 26.17
C GLU A 174 -0.49 2.33 25.20
N GLU A 175 -1.67 2.82 24.85
CA GLU A 175 -2.54 2.18 23.86
C GLU A 175 -1.86 2.10 22.48
N GLN A 176 -1.20 3.17 22.05
CA GLN A 176 -0.48 3.23 20.78
C GLN A 176 0.73 2.28 20.77
N ASP A 177 1.51 2.24 21.85
CA ASP A 177 2.67 1.36 21.97
C ASP A 177 2.25 -0.12 22.08
N ALA A 178 1.15 -0.42 22.77
CA ALA A 178 0.58 -1.77 22.83
C ALA A 178 0.13 -2.25 21.45
N PHE A 179 -0.56 -1.41 20.69
CA PHE A 179 -0.97 -1.70 19.32
C PHE A 179 0.24 -1.96 18.41
N ALA A 180 1.26 -1.12 18.48
CA ALA A 180 2.48 -1.26 17.69
C ALA A 180 3.26 -2.54 18.05
N ALA A 181 3.38 -2.87 19.33
CA ALA A 181 4.03 -4.09 19.78
C ALA A 181 3.27 -5.35 19.29
N ASP A 182 1.94 -5.32 19.27
CA ASP A 182 1.13 -6.43 18.75
C ASP A 182 1.29 -6.59 17.23
N SER A 183 1.31 -5.49 16.47
CA SER A 183 1.60 -5.53 15.02
C SER A 183 2.96 -6.18 14.74
N GLN A 184 4.01 -5.80 15.48
CA GLN A 184 5.36 -6.40 15.37
C GLN A 184 5.36 -7.89 15.75
N ARG A 185 4.66 -8.26 16.82
CA ARG A 185 4.52 -9.67 17.25
C ARG A 185 3.82 -10.51 16.19
N LYS A 186 2.71 -10.02 15.62
CA LYS A 186 1.98 -10.69 14.53
C LYS A 186 2.86 -10.87 13.30
N ALA A 187 3.60 -9.83 12.89
CA ALA A 187 4.51 -9.91 11.74
C ALA A 187 5.65 -10.91 11.96
N GLN A 188 6.27 -10.89 13.14
CA GLN A 188 7.31 -11.87 13.49
C GLN A 188 6.77 -13.30 13.39
N LEU A 189 5.62 -13.59 14.00
CA LEU A 189 5.01 -14.93 13.95
C LEU A 189 4.61 -15.34 12.53
N ALA A 190 4.13 -14.41 11.71
CA ALA A 190 3.78 -14.66 10.32
C ALA A 190 5.02 -15.04 9.50
N ILE A 191 6.14 -14.34 9.68
CA ILE A 191 7.41 -14.62 9.01
C ILE A 191 7.94 -16.00 9.45
N GLU A 192 8.01 -16.26 10.75
CA GLU A 192 8.48 -17.54 11.30
C GLU A 192 7.64 -18.74 10.79
N LYS A 193 6.34 -18.55 10.60
CA LYS A 193 5.41 -19.54 10.04
C LYS A 193 5.37 -19.56 8.51
N GLY A 194 6.13 -18.71 7.83
CA GLY A 194 6.17 -18.63 6.36
C GLY A 194 4.86 -18.17 5.72
N ARG A 195 4.04 -17.36 6.44
CA ARG A 195 2.72 -16.91 5.94
C ARG A 195 2.80 -16.07 4.66
N PHE A 196 3.90 -15.33 4.46
CA PHE A 196 4.09 -14.45 3.31
C PHE A 196 4.71 -15.11 2.08
N LYS A 197 5.16 -16.38 2.15
CA LYS A 197 5.91 -17.03 1.06
C LYS A 197 5.17 -17.08 -0.26
N GLU A 198 3.86 -17.25 -0.25
CA GLU A 198 3.04 -17.41 -1.46
C GLU A 198 2.68 -16.07 -2.11
N GLU A 199 2.74 -14.96 -1.37
CA GLU A 199 2.43 -13.63 -1.86
C GLU A 199 3.66 -12.82 -2.28
N ILE A 200 4.86 -13.25 -1.87
CA ILE A 200 6.12 -12.56 -2.18
C ILE A 200 6.68 -13.01 -3.52
N ALA A 201 6.89 -12.04 -4.41
CA ALA A 201 7.74 -12.15 -5.59
C ALA A 201 9.18 -11.79 -5.17
N PRO A 202 10.13 -12.74 -5.14
CA PRO A 202 11.51 -12.45 -4.75
C PRO A 202 12.17 -11.45 -5.69
N VAL A 203 12.93 -10.53 -5.13
CA VAL A 203 13.66 -9.49 -5.87
C VAL A 203 15.12 -9.89 -6.03
N THR A 204 15.59 -9.94 -7.26
CA THR A 204 17.00 -10.19 -7.56
C THR A 204 17.75 -8.88 -7.73
N ILE A 205 18.75 -8.64 -6.89
CA ILE A 205 19.55 -7.42 -6.90
C ILE A 205 20.92 -7.73 -7.54
N PRO A 206 21.23 -7.15 -8.69
CA PRO A 206 22.55 -7.30 -9.30
C PRO A 206 23.65 -6.82 -8.36
N GLN A 207 24.71 -7.60 -8.21
CA GLN A 207 25.87 -7.22 -7.42
C GLN A 207 27.03 -6.80 -8.35
N ARG A 208 27.81 -5.82 -7.91
CA ARG A 208 28.99 -5.38 -8.68
C ARG A 208 30.03 -6.50 -8.86
N LYS A 209 30.10 -7.42 -7.89
CA LYS A 209 30.96 -8.61 -7.92
C LYS A 209 30.22 -9.76 -7.21
N GLY A 210 30.35 -10.97 -7.74
CA GLY A 210 29.71 -12.16 -7.17
C GLY A 210 28.31 -12.43 -7.73
N GLU A 211 27.63 -13.38 -7.09
CA GLU A 211 26.26 -13.75 -7.46
C GLU A 211 25.25 -12.65 -7.09
N PRO A 212 24.16 -12.48 -7.84
CA PRO A 212 23.08 -11.58 -7.46
C PRO A 212 22.52 -11.92 -6.09
N LEU A 213 22.14 -10.89 -5.33
CA LEU A 213 21.45 -11.07 -4.05
C LEU A 213 19.97 -11.32 -4.30
N LEU A 214 19.47 -12.46 -3.83
CA LEU A 214 18.04 -12.76 -3.81
C LEU A 214 17.44 -12.29 -2.48
N VAL A 215 16.42 -11.43 -2.54
CA VAL A 215 15.66 -10.94 -1.40
C VAL A 215 14.24 -11.50 -1.48
N ASP A 216 13.86 -12.36 -0.55
CA ASP A 216 12.59 -13.10 -0.51
C ASP A 216 11.83 -12.92 0.80
N GLN A 217 12.29 -12.02 1.67
CA GLN A 217 11.70 -11.74 2.97
C GLN A 217 11.69 -10.24 3.26
N ASP A 218 10.64 -9.77 3.96
CA ASP A 218 10.53 -8.38 4.42
C ASP A 218 11.70 -8.01 5.35
N GLU A 219 12.35 -6.87 5.06
CA GLU A 219 13.51 -6.38 5.82
C GLU A 219 13.10 -5.55 7.04
N TYR A 220 11.93 -4.91 7.00
CA TYR A 220 11.55 -3.89 7.96
C TYR A 220 11.14 -4.41 9.36
N PRO A 221 10.51 -5.59 9.55
CA PRO A 221 10.05 -6.05 10.85
C PRO A 221 11.15 -6.12 11.91
N LYS A 222 10.83 -5.60 13.12
CA LYS A 222 11.78 -5.51 14.25
C LYS A 222 11.46 -6.57 15.30
N PHE A 223 12.06 -7.72 15.16
CA PHE A 223 11.84 -8.87 16.05
C PHE A 223 12.17 -8.55 17.50
N GLY A 224 11.34 -9.07 18.42
CA GLY A 224 11.51 -8.85 19.84
C GLY A 224 11.15 -7.43 20.31
N THR A 225 10.34 -6.68 19.55
CA THR A 225 9.76 -5.42 19.99
C THR A 225 8.78 -5.67 21.14
N THR A 226 8.89 -4.88 22.22
CA THR A 226 8.01 -4.94 23.38
C THR A 226 7.51 -3.53 23.74
N VAL A 227 6.41 -3.44 24.47
CA VAL A 227 5.87 -2.16 24.99
C VAL A 227 6.93 -1.41 25.78
N ASP A 228 7.69 -2.08 26.65
CA ASP A 228 8.77 -1.47 27.44
C ASP A 228 9.89 -0.84 26.60
N LYS A 229 10.17 -1.43 25.42
CA LYS A 229 11.14 -0.85 24.49
C LYS A 229 10.56 0.38 23.80
N LEU A 230 9.29 0.32 23.39
CA LEU A 230 8.60 1.42 22.73
C LEU A 230 8.40 2.61 23.68
N ALA A 231 8.05 2.37 24.93
CA ALA A 231 7.86 3.42 25.94
C ALA A 231 9.09 4.33 26.15
N LYS A 232 10.31 3.84 25.82
CA LYS A 232 11.56 4.61 25.91
C LYS A 232 11.79 5.55 24.74
N LEU A 233 10.99 5.45 23.66
CA LEU A 233 11.13 6.30 22.49
C LEU A 233 10.57 7.71 22.79
N ARG A 234 11.27 8.72 22.28
CA ARG A 234 10.81 10.10 22.39
C ARG A 234 9.72 10.40 21.37
N PRO A 235 8.77 11.28 21.69
CA PRO A 235 7.83 11.81 20.71
C PRO A 235 8.56 12.38 19.49
N ALA A 236 8.03 12.12 18.29
CA ALA A 236 8.69 12.46 17.04
C ALA A 236 8.22 13.81 16.46
N PHE A 237 6.98 14.23 16.75
CA PHE A 237 6.34 15.36 16.07
C PHE A 237 5.99 16.53 17.00
N ILE A 238 5.53 16.26 18.20
CA ILE A 238 5.27 17.26 19.25
C ILE A 238 6.26 17.00 20.38
N LYS A 239 7.11 17.99 20.64
CA LYS A 239 8.11 17.88 21.71
C LYS A 239 7.42 17.81 23.08
N ASP A 240 7.93 16.95 23.95
CA ASP A 240 7.55 16.75 25.36
C ASP A 240 6.10 16.22 25.58
N GLU A 241 5.09 16.77 24.93
CA GLU A 241 3.66 16.39 25.12
C GLU A 241 3.14 15.42 24.06
N GLY A 242 3.91 15.14 23.00
CA GLY A 242 3.51 14.22 21.92
C GLY A 242 3.49 12.76 22.37
N THR A 243 2.71 11.97 21.65
CA THR A 243 2.55 10.52 21.92
C THR A 243 2.99 9.66 20.74
N VAL A 244 3.02 10.24 19.53
CA VAL A 244 3.42 9.55 18.30
C VAL A 244 4.95 9.47 18.22
N THR A 245 5.47 8.27 18.05
CA THR A 245 6.91 7.99 17.99
C THR A 245 7.27 7.22 16.71
N ALA A 246 8.55 7.09 16.43
CA ALA A 246 9.03 6.22 15.35
C ALA A 246 8.70 4.73 15.56
N GLY A 247 8.28 4.33 16.76
CA GLY A 247 7.93 2.94 17.07
C GLY A 247 6.45 2.63 16.94
N ASN A 248 5.57 3.64 17.01
CA ASN A 248 4.13 3.48 16.88
C ASN A 248 3.56 4.17 15.61
N ALA A 249 4.45 4.44 14.66
CA ALA A 249 4.16 4.89 13.31
C ALA A 249 4.75 3.93 12.28
N SER A 250 4.20 3.91 11.06
CA SER A 250 4.80 3.16 9.95
C SER A 250 6.15 3.76 9.53
N GLY A 251 6.97 2.96 8.88
CA GLY A 251 8.27 3.39 8.36
C GLY A 251 8.20 4.09 7.01
N ILE A 252 9.38 4.53 6.59
CA ILE A 252 9.69 4.95 5.23
C ILE A 252 10.26 3.73 4.53
N ASN A 253 9.63 3.28 3.44
CA ASN A 253 9.90 1.96 2.89
C ASN A 253 9.87 1.94 1.37
N ASP A 254 10.45 0.86 0.83
CA ASP A 254 10.51 0.56 -0.60
C ASP A 254 9.76 -0.73 -0.89
N GLY A 255 8.97 -0.77 -1.98
CA GLY A 255 8.23 -1.98 -2.35
C GLY A 255 7.25 -1.76 -3.48
N ALA A 256 6.75 -2.87 -4.03
CA ALA A 256 5.74 -2.89 -5.07
C ALA A 256 4.72 -4.01 -4.83
N ALA A 257 3.53 -3.84 -5.38
CA ALA A 257 2.51 -4.89 -5.44
C ALA A 257 1.72 -4.77 -6.75
N ALA A 258 1.33 -5.91 -7.32
CA ALA A 258 0.54 -5.98 -8.52
C ALA A 258 -0.56 -7.02 -8.41
N ILE A 259 -1.67 -6.77 -9.10
CA ILE A 259 -2.89 -7.57 -9.08
C ILE A 259 -3.41 -7.67 -10.51
N LEU A 260 -3.79 -8.86 -10.93
CA LEU A 260 -4.40 -9.09 -12.23
C LEU A 260 -5.91 -9.19 -12.09
N LEU A 261 -6.60 -8.25 -12.72
CA LEU A 261 -8.07 -8.20 -12.78
C LEU A 261 -8.55 -8.73 -14.12
N MET A 262 -9.66 -9.48 -14.09
CA MET A 262 -10.32 -9.94 -15.31
C MET A 262 -11.84 -9.84 -15.19
N SER A 263 -12.52 -9.80 -16.36
CA SER A 263 -13.92 -10.22 -16.37
C SER A 263 -13.99 -11.69 -15.99
N LYS A 264 -15.02 -12.09 -15.26
CA LYS A 264 -15.18 -13.49 -14.83
C LYS A 264 -15.19 -14.43 -16.03
N GLU A 265 -15.90 -14.04 -17.09
CA GLU A 265 -16.00 -14.80 -18.33
C GLU A 265 -14.61 -15.03 -18.95
N LYS A 266 -13.74 -14.00 -18.93
CA LYS A 266 -12.38 -14.13 -19.49
C LYS A 266 -11.49 -15.00 -18.61
N ALA A 267 -11.62 -14.93 -17.29
CA ALA A 267 -10.89 -15.80 -16.37
C ALA A 267 -11.27 -17.29 -16.58
N GLU A 268 -12.56 -17.57 -16.74
CA GLU A 268 -13.07 -18.91 -17.01
C GLU A 268 -12.63 -19.42 -18.40
N GLU A 269 -12.68 -18.57 -19.45
CA GLU A 269 -12.18 -18.89 -20.80
C GLU A 269 -10.70 -19.30 -20.79
N LEU A 270 -9.88 -18.57 -20.00
CA LEU A 270 -8.44 -18.83 -19.89
C LEU A 270 -8.09 -19.94 -18.89
N GLY A 271 -9.07 -20.46 -18.14
CA GLY A 271 -8.86 -21.48 -17.12
C GLY A 271 -7.99 -21.00 -15.94
N LEU A 272 -7.97 -19.68 -15.67
CA LEU A 272 -7.20 -19.11 -14.58
C LEU A 272 -7.96 -19.20 -13.25
N PRO A 273 -7.25 -19.40 -12.13
CA PRO A 273 -7.88 -19.45 -10.81
C PRO A 273 -8.50 -18.10 -10.45
N ILE A 274 -9.68 -18.14 -9.83
CA ILE A 274 -10.32 -16.96 -9.27
C ILE A 274 -9.99 -16.92 -7.78
N LEU A 275 -9.18 -15.93 -7.35
CA LEU A 275 -8.81 -15.75 -5.96
C LEU A 275 -9.97 -15.12 -5.17
N ALA A 276 -10.63 -14.12 -5.74
CA ALA A 276 -11.82 -13.45 -5.20
C ALA A 276 -12.47 -12.58 -6.29
N LYS A 277 -13.74 -12.21 -6.08
CA LYS A 277 -14.39 -11.14 -6.86
C LYS A 277 -14.35 -9.81 -6.11
N ILE A 278 -14.31 -8.69 -6.84
CA ILE A 278 -14.49 -7.36 -6.27
C ILE A 278 -15.99 -7.13 -6.04
N THR A 279 -16.38 -7.06 -4.76
CA THR A 279 -17.78 -6.90 -4.37
C THR A 279 -18.20 -5.44 -4.34
N SER A 280 -17.39 -4.58 -3.75
CA SER A 280 -17.62 -3.14 -3.73
C SER A 280 -16.33 -2.37 -3.48
N TYR A 281 -16.37 -1.09 -3.78
CA TYR A 281 -15.32 -0.14 -3.46
C TYR A 281 -15.91 1.25 -3.20
N ALA A 282 -15.23 2.04 -2.37
CA ALA A 282 -15.61 3.41 -2.11
C ALA A 282 -14.42 4.26 -1.66
N SER A 283 -14.46 5.53 -2.04
CA SER A 283 -13.60 6.58 -1.51
C SER A 283 -14.45 7.60 -0.74
N ALA A 284 -13.84 8.26 0.24
CA ALA A 284 -14.46 9.32 1.01
C ALA A 284 -13.44 10.38 1.41
N GLY A 285 -13.89 11.64 1.55
CA GLY A 285 -13.12 12.74 2.10
C GLY A 285 -13.43 12.96 3.58
N VAL A 286 -12.44 13.47 4.31
CA VAL A 286 -12.53 13.94 5.69
C VAL A 286 -11.68 15.22 5.85
N ASP A 287 -11.73 15.87 6.98
CA ASP A 287 -10.83 16.98 7.30
C ASP A 287 -9.36 16.52 7.18
N PRO A 288 -8.51 17.22 6.38
CA PRO A 288 -7.10 16.90 6.26
C PRO A 288 -6.35 16.82 7.58
N SER A 289 -6.72 17.62 8.57
CA SER A 289 -6.08 17.64 9.89
C SER A 289 -6.24 16.33 10.68
N ILE A 290 -7.20 15.50 10.30
CA ILE A 290 -7.47 14.16 10.84
C ILE A 290 -7.56 13.12 9.72
N MET A 291 -6.69 13.22 8.73
CA MET A 291 -6.70 12.36 7.53
C MET A 291 -6.78 10.86 7.85
N GLY A 292 -6.23 10.46 8.99
CA GLY A 292 -6.25 9.07 9.45
C GLY A 292 -7.66 8.50 9.70
N CYS A 293 -8.69 9.36 9.85
CA CYS A 293 -10.09 8.95 9.96
C CYS A 293 -10.76 8.64 8.61
N GLY A 294 -10.07 8.86 7.48
CA GLY A 294 -10.58 8.58 6.13
C GLY A 294 -11.15 7.17 5.92
N PRO A 295 -10.56 6.09 6.46
CA PRO A 295 -11.11 4.73 6.40
C PRO A 295 -12.54 4.62 6.91
N ILE A 296 -12.93 5.43 7.90
CA ILE A 296 -14.24 5.34 8.56
C ILE A 296 -15.38 5.56 7.55
N PRO A 297 -15.51 6.74 6.91
CA PRO A 297 -16.58 6.95 5.93
C PRO A 297 -16.39 6.12 4.65
N ALA A 298 -15.16 5.80 4.24
CA ALA A 298 -14.90 4.96 3.07
C ALA A 298 -15.43 3.54 3.28
N THR A 299 -15.12 2.91 4.43
CA THR A 299 -15.59 1.57 4.79
C THR A 299 -17.11 1.53 4.92
N LYS A 300 -17.73 2.50 5.61
CA LYS A 300 -19.20 2.58 5.73
C LYS A 300 -19.88 2.64 4.35
N LYS A 301 -19.32 3.41 3.41
CA LYS A 301 -19.83 3.48 2.02
C LYS A 301 -19.63 2.18 1.27
N ALA A 302 -18.48 1.50 1.41
CA ALA A 302 -18.20 0.23 0.75
C ALA A 302 -19.13 -0.88 1.26
N LEU A 303 -19.33 -0.98 2.58
CA LEU A 303 -20.28 -1.91 3.21
C LEU A 303 -21.70 -1.69 2.73
N ALA A 304 -22.17 -0.44 2.71
CA ALA A 304 -23.51 -0.10 2.22
C ALA A 304 -23.72 -0.52 0.76
N LYS A 305 -22.74 -0.30 -0.12
CA LYS A 305 -22.78 -0.73 -1.53
C LYS A 305 -22.81 -2.26 -1.67
N ALA A 306 -22.09 -2.96 -0.81
CA ALA A 306 -22.06 -4.43 -0.76
C ALA A 306 -23.31 -5.04 -0.12
N GLN A 307 -24.15 -4.24 0.55
CA GLN A 307 -25.26 -4.70 1.40
C GLN A 307 -24.76 -5.61 2.52
N LEU A 308 -23.59 -5.30 3.09
CA LEU A 308 -22.96 -6.00 4.21
C LEU A 308 -22.83 -5.07 5.42
N THR A 309 -22.67 -5.69 6.57
CA THR A 309 -22.28 -5.05 7.84
C THR A 309 -20.82 -5.38 8.15
N ILE A 310 -20.25 -4.75 9.17
CA ILE A 310 -18.88 -5.09 9.58
C ILE A 310 -18.76 -6.50 10.16
N ASP A 311 -19.83 -7.02 10.75
CA ASP A 311 -19.88 -8.36 11.33
C ASP A 311 -19.81 -9.46 10.26
N ASP A 312 -20.23 -9.16 9.02
CA ASP A 312 -20.14 -10.06 7.88
C ASP A 312 -18.71 -10.17 7.32
N ILE A 313 -17.78 -9.30 7.74
CA ILE A 313 -16.39 -9.30 7.29
C ILE A 313 -15.58 -10.29 8.13
N ASP A 314 -14.93 -11.23 7.45
CA ASP A 314 -14.12 -12.29 8.07
C ASP A 314 -12.68 -11.85 8.34
N LEU A 315 -12.08 -11.07 7.43
CA LEU A 315 -10.72 -10.56 7.54
C LEU A 315 -10.63 -9.10 7.07
N ILE A 316 -9.78 -8.34 7.74
CA ILE A 316 -9.56 -6.92 7.49
C ILE A 316 -8.06 -6.66 7.38
N GLU A 317 -7.64 -6.04 6.29
CA GLU A 317 -6.35 -5.38 6.17
C GLU A 317 -6.58 -3.87 6.21
N ALA A 318 -6.31 -3.25 7.35
CA ALA A 318 -6.38 -1.81 7.56
C ALA A 318 -4.96 -1.25 7.68
N ASN A 319 -4.55 -0.38 6.75
CA ASN A 319 -3.19 0.14 6.74
C ASN A 319 -2.87 0.93 8.01
N GLU A 320 -1.78 0.60 8.67
CA GLU A 320 -1.33 1.21 9.91
C GLU A 320 -0.32 2.34 9.63
N ALA A 321 -0.79 3.46 9.09
CA ALA A 321 0.09 4.63 8.91
C ALA A 321 0.60 5.13 10.27
N PHE A 322 -0.28 5.13 11.29
CA PHE A 322 0.00 5.44 12.69
C PHE A 322 -0.89 4.56 13.59
N ALA A 323 -0.38 4.17 14.77
CA ALA A 323 -1.18 3.42 15.73
C ALA A 323 -2.43 4.22 16.17
N ALA A 324 -2.28 5.54 16.38
CA ALA A 324 -3.39 6.42 16.73
C ALA A 324 -4.52 6.38 15.69
N GLN A 325 -4.18 6.45 14.41
CA GLN A 325 -5.15 6.39 13.31
C GLN A 325 -5.82 5.01 13.23
N ALA A 326 -5.06 3.93 13.40
CA ALA A 326 -5.59 2.58 13.34
C ALA A 326 -6.56 2.29 14.50
N LEU A 327 -6.22 2.74 15.70
CA LEU A 327 -7.09 2.65 16.90
C LEU A 327 -8.39 3.45 16.72
N ALA A 328 -8.33 4.69 16.21
CA ALA A 328 -9.50 5.50 15.96
C ALA A 328 -10.45 4.86 14.95
N ALA A 329 -9.90 4.38 13.82
CA ALA A 329 -10.67 3.70 12.79
C ALA A 329 -11.30 2.40 13.32
N SER A 330 -10.55 1.61 14.09
CA SER A 330 -11.04 0.37 14.71
C SER A 330 -12.20 0.63 15.67
N ARG A 331 -12.11 1.67 16.52
CA ARG A 331 -13.18 2.05 17.46
C ARG A 331 -14.47 2.47 16.73
N ASP A 332 -14.36 3.36 15.74
CA ASP A 332 -15.54 3.91 15.04
C ASP A 332 -16.22 2.93 14.09
N LEU A 333 -15.46 1.95 13.58
CA LEU A 333 -15.97 0.91 12.70
C LEU A 333 -16.37 -0.37 13.44
N GLY A 334 -16.06 -0.47 14.74
CA GLY A 334 -16.35 -1.66 15.54
C GLY A 334 -15.57 -2.89 15.08
N PHE A 335 -14.30 -2.72 14.70
CA PHE A 335 -13.48 -3.83 14.23
C PHE A 335 -13.23 -4.86 15.35
N ASP A 336 -13.38 -6.12 15.03
CA ASP A 336 -12.85 -7.23 15.82
C ASP A 336 -11.34 -7.33 15.58
N ASN A 337 -10.53 -7.03 16.59
CA ASN A 337 -9.07 -7.01 16.50
C ASN A 337 -8.45 -8.37 16.13
N GLU A 338 -9.15 -9.48 16.37
CA GLU A 338 -8.71 -10.82 15.97
C GLU A 338 -8.83 -11.06 14.45
N LYS A 339 -9.60 -10.20 13.75
CA LYS A 339 -9.77 -10.22 12.30
C LYS A 339 -8.90 -9.18 11.57
N VAL A 340 -8.27 -8.25 12.30
CA VAL A 340 -7.53 -7.12 11.71
C VAL A 340 -6.03 -7.39 11.67
N ASN A 341 -5.43 -7.19 10.49
CA ASN A 341 -3.99 -7.29 10.28
C ASN A 341 -3.40 -8.52 11.01
N VAL A 342 -3.99 -9.66 10.74
CA VAL A 342 -3.69 -10.91 11.49
C VAL A 342 -2.25 -11.38 11.35
N ASN A 343 -1.53 -10.86 10.36
CA ASN A 343 -0.11 -11.09 10.10
C ASN A 343 0.75 -9.83 10.38
N GLY A 344 0.23 -8.87 11.15
CA GLY A 344 0.85 -7.56 11.34
C GLY A 344 0.53 -6.59 10.20
N GLY A 345 0.64 -5.29 10.45
CA GLY A 345 0.35 -4.23 9.49
C GLY A 345 1.56 -3.34 9.21
N ALA A 346 1.33 -2.14 8.68
CA ALA A 346 2.39 -1.27 8.16
C ALA A 346 3.38 -0.77 9.23
N ILE A 347 3.00 -0.72 10.51
CA ILE A 347 3.94 -0.40 11.60
C ILE A 347 5.06 -1.43 11.65
N ALA A 348 4.74 -2.70 11.40
CA ALA A 348 5.70 -3.79 11.41
C ALA A 348 6.28 -4.08 10.02
N LEU A 349 5.44 -4.09 8.97
CA LEU A 349 5.83 -4.49 7.62
C LEU A 349 6.37 -3.34 6.77
N GLY A 350 5.95 -2.09 7.06
CA GLY A 350 6.35 -0.91 6.30
C GLY A 350 5.24 -0.33 5.41
N HIS A 351 5.48 0.92 4.93
CA HIS A 351 4.49 1.70 4.18
C HIS A 351 5.11 2.37 2.93
N PRO A 352 5.43 1.61 1.87
CA PRO A 352 5.79 2.18 0.58
C PRO A 352 4.54 2.83 -0.03
N ILE A 353 4.42 4.17 0.10
CA ILE A 353 3.14 4.89 0.00
C ILE A 353 2.33 4.57 -1.27
N GLY A 354 2.92 4.66 -2.45
CA GLY A 354 2.22 4.38 -3.71
C GLY A 354 1.84 2.91 -3.92
N ALA A 355 2.53 1.98 -3.24
CA ALA A 355 2.28 0.54 -3.34
C ALA A 355 1.31 0.01 -2.27
N SER A 356 1.19 0.70 -1.13
CA SER A 356 0.55 0.16 0.08
C SER A 356 -0.88 -0.29 -0.11
N GLY A 357 -1.68 0.43 -0.90
CA GLY A 357 -3.06 0.04 -1.17
C GLY A 357 -3.18 -1.31 -1.89
N ALA A 358 -2.32 -1.57 -2.87
CA ALA A 358 -2.24 -2.87 -3.52
C ALA A 358 -1.64 -3.94 -2.59
N ARG A 359 -0.62 -3.58 -1.80
CA ARG A 359 0.03 -4.47 -0.84
C ARG A 359 -0.96 -5.07 0.16
N ILE A 360 -1.79 -4.23 0.79
CA ILE A 360 -2.76 -4.72 1.78
C ILE A 360 -3.78 -5.67 1.14
N LEU A 361 -4.20 -5.41 -0.10
CA LEU A 361 -5.11 -6.30 -0.81
C LEU A 361 -4.45 -7.64 -1.17
N VAL A 362 -3.17 -7.65 -1.58
CA VAL A 362 -2.41 -8.89 -1.83
C VAL A 362 -2.35 -9.75 -0.56
N THR A 363 -1.97 -9.17 0.58
CA THR A 363 -1.91 -9.89 1.86
C THR A 363 -3.28 -10.40 2.30
N LEU A 364 -4.33 -9.58 2.14
CA LEU A 364 -5.71 -9.97 2.44
C LEU A 364 -6.12 -11.22 1.64
N LEU A 365 -5.91 -11.22 0.32
CA LEU A 365 -6.26 -12.33 -0.56
C LEU A 365 -5.52 -13.62 -0.19
N ALA A 366 -4.23 -13.54 0.06
CA ALA A 366 -3.41 -14.67 0.46
C ALA A 366 -3.88 -15.27 1.80
N GLU A 367 -4.22 -14.42 2.76
CA GLU A 367 -4.68 -14.88 4.08
C GLU A 367 -6.12 -15.40 4.04
N MET A 368 -7.01 -14.80 3.24
CA MET A 368 -8.36 -15.31 3.00
C MET A 368 -8.33 -16.74 2.42
N ALA A 369 -7.42 -17.00 1.47
CA ALA A 369 -7.25 -18.33 0.90
C ALA A 369 -6.79 -19.36 1.94
N LYS A 370 -5.81 -18.98 2.79
CA LYS A 370 -5.25 -19.87 3.83
C LYS A 370 -6.22 -20.19 4.95
N ARG A 371 -7.17 -19.31 5.23
CA ARG A 371 -8.19 -19.50 6.28
C ARG A 371 -9.52 -19.99 5.75
N ASP A 372 -9.67 -20.09 4.43
CA ASP A 372 -10.91 -20.44 3.73
C ASP A 372 -12.10 -19.60 4.18
N VAL A 373 -11.90 -18.26 4.21
CA VAL A 373 -12.92 -17.29 4.60
C VAL A 373 -13.47 -16.56 3.40
N ARG A 374 -14.67 -15.97 3.55
CA ARG A 374 -15.47 -15.50 2.41
C ARG A 374 -15.32 -14.02 2.13
N HIS A 375 -15.46 -13.14 3.12
CA HIS A 375 -15.49 -11.69 2.93
C HIS A 375 -14.23 -11.03 3.50
N GLY A 376 -13.55 -10.27 2.69
CA GLY A 376 -12.39 -9.49 3.09
C GLY A 376 -12.55 -8.00 2.81
N LEU A 377 -12.01 -7.17 3.70
CA LEU A 377 -11.97 -5.71 3.59
C LEU A 377 -10.52 -5.23 3.57
N ALA A 378 -10.14 -4.48 2.53
CA ALA A 378 -8.91 -3.69 2.51
C ALA A 378 -9.26 -2.21 2.62
N THR A 379 -8.65 -1.49 3.56
CA THR A 379 -8.91 -0.06 3.79
C THR A 379 -7.66 0.71 4.20
N LEU A 380 -7.57 1.99 3.83
CA LEU A 380 -6.46 2.85 4.22
C LEU A 380 -6.85 4.32 4.26
N CYS A 381 -6.13 5.08 5.11
CA CYS A 381 -6.15 6.53 5.12
C CYS A 381 -5.24 7.11 4.03
N ILE A 382 -5.48 8.33 3.65
CA ILE A 382 -4.81 9.00 2.53
C ILE A 382 -4.50 10.44 2.95
N GLY A 383 -3.26 10.86 2.76
CA GLY A 383 -2.84 12.24 2.98
C GLY A 383 -3.73 13.23 2.23
N GLY A 384 -3.97 14.41 2.81
CA GLY A 384 -4.92 15.39 2.30
C GLY A 384 -6.38 15.14 2.71
N GLY A 385 -6.63 14.18 3.63
CA GLY A 385 -7.95 13.98 4.23
C GLY A 385 -8.87 13.10 3.39
N GLN A 386 -8.43 11.89 3.04
CA GLN A 386 -9.25 10.93 2.30
C GLN A 386 -9.10 9.52 2.85
N GLY A 387 -9.96 8.63 2.44
CA GLY A 387 -9.88 7.20 2.68
C GLY A 387 -10.42 6.40 1.51
N GLN A 388 -9.96 5.17 1.39
CA GLN A 388 -10.45 4.23 0.39
C GLN A 388 -10.61 2.84 0.99
N SER A 389 -11.64 2.13 0.52
CA SER A 389 -11.95 0.76 0.94
C SER A 389 -12.39 -0.08 -0.24
N ILE A 390 -11.96 -1.34 -0.24
CA ILE A 390 -12.41 -2.37 -1.20
C ILE A 390 -12.87 -3.58 -0.40
N ILE A 391 -14.02 -4.15 -0.77
CA ILE A 391 -14.53 -5.41 -0.26
C ILE A 391 -14.42 -6.46 -1.36
N VAL A 392 -13.82 -7.59 -1.02
CA VAL A 392 -13.69 -8.76 -1.91
C VAL A 392 -14.40 -9.98 -1.31
N THR A 393 -14.85 -10.87 -2.19
CA THR A 393 -15.57 -12.10 -1.79
C THR A 393 -15.00 -13.31 -2.54
N ARG A 394 -14.70 -14.38 -1.83
CA ARG A 394 -14.32 -15.69 -2.37
C ARG A 394 -15.55 -16.56 -2.59
#